data_6e0f415248726840277b75231465e52b
#
_entry.id   6e0f415248726840277b75231465e52b
#
_cell.length_a   1.000
_cell.length_b   1.000
_cell.length_c   1.000
_cell.angle_alpha   90.00
_cell.angle_beta   90.00
_cell.angle_gamma   90.00
#
_symmetry.space_group_name_H-M   'P 1'
#
loop_
_entity.id
_entity.type
_entity.pdbx_description
1 polymer ?
#
loop_
_entity_poly.entity_id
_entity_poly.type
_entity_poly.pdbx_seq_one_letter_code
_entity_poly.pdbx_strand_id
1 'polypeptide(L)'
;MDAITYFYDHLGMSADLIEYLIESCVENGHKSIHYIQKVALSWADSGITTKEKAKQKSRSYNKNCYTVLNAFGIKNRGPAASEVSYIQKWTDTYGFTLDIIEEACSRTISATHQPSFEYADTILTRWHNSHVHHLKDISVLDDAYQKQKAVSAASAPKAKPVSRNLNNFERRSYDMDSLEEQLLNSN
;
A
#
# COMPACT_ATOMS: atom_id res chain seq x y z
N MET A 1 -9.59 -11.41 36.43
CA MET A 1 -10.17 -10.07 36.36
C MET A 1 -10.89 -9.96 35.02
N ASP A 2 -12.19 -9.64 35.04
CA ASP A 2 -12.96 -9.58 33.82
C ASP A 2 -12.54 -8.35 32.99
N ALA A 3 -12.53 -8.51 31.66
CA ALA A 3 -12.08 -7.45 30.75
C ALA A 3 -12.85 -6.12 30.93
N ILE A 4 -14.14 -6.19 31.22
CA ILE A 4 -15.01 -5.04 31.45
C ILE A 4 -14.58 -4.29 32.71
N THR A 5 -14.31 -5.01 33.80
CA THR A 5 -13.80 -4.44 35.05
C THR A 5 -12.47 -3.73 34.84
N TYR A 6 -11.59 -4.32 34.02
CA TYR A 6 -10.32 -3.70 33.65
C TYR A 6 -10.52 -2.39 32.88
N PHE A 7 -11.48 -2.31 31.94
CA PHE A 7 -11.76 -1.10 31.18
C PHE A 7 -12.29 0.03 32.08
N TYR A 8 -13.13 -0.31 33.04
CA TYR A 8 -13.72 0.65 33.97
C TYR A 8 -12.71 1.14 35.00
N ASP A 9 -12.04 0.21 35.72
CA ASP A 9 -11.19 0.53 36.85
C ASP A 9 -9.79 1.01 36.47
N HIS A 10 -9.20 0.45 35.40
CA HIS A 10 -7.83 0.76 35.00
C HIS A 10 -7.71 1.72 33.83
N LEU A 11 -8.62 1.66 32.85
CA LEU A 11 -8.62 2.57 31.72
C LEU A 11 -9.52 3.81 31.94
N GLY A 12 -10.28 3.84 33.05
CA GLY A 12 -11.16 4.96 33.39
C GLY A 12 -12.28 5.22 32.37
N MET A 13 -12.70 4.16 31.65
CA MET A 13 -13.76 4.27 30.66
C MET A 13 -15.13 4.30 31.32
N SER A 14 -16.02 5.21 30.89
CA SER A 14 -17.42 5.21 31.33
C SER A 14 -18.17 3.99 30.82
N ALA A 15 -19.23 3.58 31.53
CA ALA A 15 -20.07 2.45 31.10
C ALA A 15 -20.62 2.62 29.68
N ASP A 16 -21.09 3.82 29.34
CA ASP A 16 -21.59 4.16 27.98
C ASP A 16 -20.51 4.02 26.89
N LEU A 17 -19.25 4.33 27.24
CA LEU A 17 -18.14 4.19 26.31
C LEU A 17 -17.77 2.73 26.10
N ILE A 18 -17.80 1.91 27.18
CA ILE A 18 -17.55 0.47 27.12
C ILE A 18 -18.64 -0.24 26.29
N GLU A 19 -19.90 0.13 26.51
CA GLU A 19 -21.04 -0.38 25.73
C GLU A 19 -20.83 -0.09 24.25
N TYR A 20 -20.56 1.17 23.90
CA TYR A 20 -20.31 1.58 22.52
C TYR A 20 -19.08 0.89 21.90
N LEU A 21 -18.01 0.67 22.69
CA LEU A 21 -16.83 -0.07 22.26
C LEU A 21 -17.21 -1.50 21.83
N ILE A 22 -17.99 -2.18 22.65
CA ILE A 22 -18.42 -3.56 22.39
C ILE A 22 -19.33 -3.60 21.17
N GLU A 23 -20.38 -2.73 21.13
CA GLU A 23 -21.28 -2.62 19.99
C GLU A 23 -20.52 -2.40 18.68
N SER A 24 -19.66 -1.40 18.63
CA SER A 24 -18.87 -1.06 17.45
C SER A 24 -17.98 -2.19 16.99
N CYS A 25 -17.33 -2.92 17.92
CA CYS A 25 -16.52 -4.08 17.56
C CYS A 25 -17.35 -5.23 17.00
N VAL A 26 -18.52 -5.51 17.60
CA VAL A 26 -19.44 -6.58 17.17
C VAL A 26 -20.06 -6.26 15.80
N GLU A 27 -20.50 -5.02 15.57
CA GLU A 27 -21.03 -4.56 14.28
C GLU A 27 -20.01 -4.71 13.14
N ASN A 28 -18.72 -4.47 13.43
CA ASN A 28 -17.64 -4.67 12.48
C ASN A 28 -17.17 -6.14 12.37
N GLY A 29 -17.91 -7.09 12.98
CA GLY A 29 -17.62 -8.53 12.92
C GLY A 29 -16.53 -9.03 13.87
N HIS A 30 -15.97 -8.17 14.72
CA HIS A 30 -14.89 -8.50 15.65
C HIS A 30 -15.42 -8.85 17.04
N LYS A 31 -15.77 -10.14 17.26
CA LYS A 31 -16.32 -10.64 18.52
C LYS A 31 -15.27 -11.14 19.52
N SER A 32 -13.98 -11.10 19.16
CA SER A 32 -12.91 -11.57 20.04
C SER A 32 -12.63 -10.56 21.15
N ILE A 33 -12.63 -11.01 22.39
CA ILE A 33 -12.32 -10.18 23.56
C ILE A 33 -10.91 -9.56 23.48
N HIS A 34 -9.94 -10.27 22.89
CA HIS A 34 -8.59 -9.75 22.68
C HIS A 34 -8.55 -8.58 21.68
N TYR A 35 -9.42 -8.61 20.67
CA TYR A 35 -9.56 -7.50 19.75
C TYR A 35 -10.16 -6.29 20.46
N ILE A 36 -11.25 -6.50 21.21
CA ILE A 36 -11.92 -5.45 22.00
C ILE A 36 -10.94 -4.79 22.98
N GLN A 37 -10.10 -5.61 23.66
CA GLN A 37 -9.07 -5.09 24.56
C GLN A 37 -8.04 -4.20 23.83
N LYS A 38 -7.58 -4.59 22.65
CA LYS A 38 -6.67 -3.78 21.84
C LYS A 38 -7.29 -2.44 21.44
N VAL A 39 -8.56 -2.45 21.04
CA VAL A 39 -9.29 -1.22 20.70
C VAL A 39 -9.47 -0.34 21.94
N ALA A 40 -9.82 -0.91 23.10
CA ALA A 40 -9.94 -0.18 24.35
C ALA A 40 -8.64 0.54 24.73
N LEU A 41 -7.51 -0.17 24.66
CA LEU A 41 -6.18 0.41 24.90
C LEU A 41 -5.86 1.54 23.93
N SER A 42 -6.10 1.32 22.63
CA SER A 42 -5.90 2.36 21.62
C SER A 42 -6.76 3.61 21.85
N TRP A 43 -7.98 3.44 22.34
CA TRP A 43 -8.84 4.57 22.70
C TRP A 43 -8.33 5.31 23.93
N ALA A 44 -7.88 4.57 24.94
CA ALA A 44 -7.28 5.16 26.15
C ALA A 44 -6.00 5.96 25.80
N ASP A 45 -5.10 5.38 25.00
CA ASP A 45 -3.87 6.05 24.52
C ASP A 45 -4.17 7.29 23.69
N SER A 46 -5.27 7.28 22.94
CA SER A 46 -5.74 8.43 22.14
C SER A 46 -6.55 9.47 22.94
N GLY A 47 -6.72 9.30 24.25
CA GLY A 47 -7.48 10.21 25.10
C GLY A 47 -8.98 10.25 24.81
N ILE A 48 -9.54 9.14 24.28
CA ILE A 48 -10.98 8.99 24.04
C ILE A 48 -11.64 8.55 25.33
N THR A 49 -12.26 9.50 26.01
CA THR A 49 -12.93 9.29 27.30
C THR A 49 -14.43 9.34 27.22
N THR A 50 -15.02 9.73 26.07
CA THR A 50 -16.45 9.87 25.89
C THR A 50 -16.94 9.18 24.62
N LYS A 51 -18.22 8.73 24.66
CA LYS A 51 -18.91 8.08 23.53
C LYS A 51 -18.93 8.98 22.28
N GLU A 52 -19.06 10.30 22.46
CA GLU A 52 -19.10 11.28 21.37
C GLU A 52 -17.75 11.35 20.63
N LYS A 53 -16.64 11.40 21.38
CA LYS A 53 -15.28 11.38 20.81
C LYS A 53 -15.01 10.08 20.07
N ALA A 54 -15.45 8.94 20.63
CA ALA A 54 -15.34 7.64 20.00
C ALA A 54 -16.13 7.59 18.68
N LYS A 55 -17.37 8.08 18.66
CA LYS A 55 -18.18 8.17 17.43
C LYS A 55 -17.55 9.08 16.38
N GLN A 56 -17.00 10.22 16.79
CA GLN A 56 -16.35 11.15 15.88
C GLN A 56 -15.10 10.52 15.24
N LYS A 57 -14.26 9.84 16.03
CA LYS A 57 -13.08 9.13 15.54
C LYS A 57 -13.48 8.01 14.59
N SER A 58 -14.47 7.21 14.92
CA SER A 58 -14.99 6.14 14.06
C SER A 58 -15.52 6.66 12.72
N ARG A 59 -16.29 7.77 12.72
CA ARG A 59 -16.80 8.40 11.51
C ARG A 59 -15.67 8.97 10.62
N SER A 60 -14.72 9.67 11.22
CA SER A 60 -13.55 10.20 10.50
C SER A 60 -12.75 9.06 9.88
N TYR A 61 -12.54 8.00 10.64
CA TYR A 61 -11.85 6.81 10.20
C TYR A 61 -12.52 6.13 9.00
N ASN A 62 -13.83 5.87 9.10
CA ASN A 62 -14.59 5.30 7.99
C ASN A 62 -14.51 6.17 6.74
N LYS A 63 -14.60 7.51 6.89
CA LYS A 63 -14.47 8.45 5.78
C LYS A 63 -13.09 8.32 5.12
N ASN A 64 -12.02 8.31 5.90
CA ASN A 64 -10.66 8.19 5.38
C ASN A 64 -10.44 6.88 4.63
N CYS A 65 -10.94 5.76 5.18
CA CYS A 65 -10.87 4.46 4.53
C CYS A 65 -11.57 4.45 3.17
N TYR A 66 -12.80 4.97 3.11
CA TYR A 66 -13.54 5.03 1.85
C TYR A 66 -12.91 5.98 0.83
N THR A 67 -12.31 7.07 1.27
CA THR A 67 -11.58 8.00 0.39
C THR A 67 -10.39 7.28 -0.26
N VAL A 68 -9.59 6.55 0.52
CA VAL A 68 -8.45 5.79 0.01
C VAL A 68 -8.89 4.65 -0.92
N LEU A 69 -9.94 3.90 -0.56
CA LEU A 69 -10.51 2.87 -1.43
C LEU A 69 -10.96 3.46 -2.78
N ASN A 70 -11.64 4.60 -2.75
CA ASN A 70 -12.06 5.30 -3.96
C ASN A 70 -10.88 5.76 -4.82
N ALA A 71 -9.79 6.25 -4.20
CA ALA A 71 -8.56 6.60 -4.90
C ALA A 71 -7.92 5.40 -5.61
N PHE A 72 -8.05 4.21 -5.05
CA PHE A 72 -7.66 2.95 -5.68
C PHE A 72 -8.70 2.40 -6.69
N GLY A 73 -9.84 3.07 -6.86
CA GLY A 73 -10.91 2.61 -7.74
C GLY A 73 -11.74 1.45 -7.16
N ILE A 74 -11.60 1.13 -5.88
CA ILE A 74 -12.33 0.07 -5.19
C ILE A 74 -13.65 0.63 -4.66
N LYS A 75 -14.76 0.43 -5.37
CA LYS A 75 -16.06 1.07 -5.06
C LYS A 75 -17.11 0.12 -4.49
N ASN A 76 -16.93 -1.19 -4.64
CA ASN A 76 -18.01 -2.16 -4.43
C ASN A 76 -17.90 -2.96 -3.13
N ARG A 77 -16.99 -2.59 -2.23
CA ARG A 77 -16.80 -3.26 -0.94
C ARG A 77 -16.29 -2.31 0.13
N GLY A 78 -16.43 -2.70 1.37
CA GLY A 78 -15.77 -2.06 2.50
C GLY A 78 -14.27 -2.41 2.58
N PRO A 79 -13.52 -1.69 3.42
CA PRO A 79 -12.09 -1.93 3.63
C PRO A 79 -11.86 -3.28 4.33
N ALA A 80 -10.85 -4.03 3.88
CA ALA A 80 -10.37 -5.21 4.58
C ALA A 80 -9.52 -4.81 5.81
N ALA A 81 -9.40 -5.69 6.80
CA ALA A 81 -8.65 -5.40 8.03
C ALA A 81 -7.18 -5.02 7.77
N SER A 82 -6.53 -5.63 6.79
CA SER A 82 -5.16 -5.28 6.38
C SER A 82 -5.08 -3.89 5.76
N GLU A 83 -6.04 -3.53 4.91
CA GLU A 83 -6.12 -2.20 4.27
C GLU A 83 -6.31 -1.10 5.29
N VAL A 84 -7.16 -1.38 6.26
CA VAL A 84 -7.40 -0.54 7.44
C VAL A 84 -6.10 -0.27 8.20
N SER A 85 -5.28 -1.29 8.45
CA SER A 85 -4.00 -1.15 9.14
C SER A 85 -3.02 -0.25 8.38
N TYR A 86 -2.96 -0.34 7.04
CA TYR A 86 -2.17 0.58 6.22
C TYR A 86 -2.65 2.01 6.33
N ILE A 87 -3.96 2.24 6.21
CA ILE A 87 -4.54 3.58 6.28
C ILE A 87 -4.29 4.22 7.65
N GLN A 88 -4.44 3.47 8.74
CA GLN A 88 -4.11 3.94 10.08
C GLN A 88 -2.62 4.31 10.23
N LYS A 89 -1.74 3.47 9.72
CA LYS A 89 -0.30 3.77 9.70
C LYS A 89 -0.01 5.09 8.99
N TRP A 90 -0.63 5.32 7.83
CA TRP A 90 -0.41 6.54 7.04
C TRP A 90 -0.99 7.80 7.67
N THR A 91 -2.16 7.70 8.31
CA THR A 91 -2.83 8.84 8.96
C THR A 91 -2.31 9.10 10.37
N ASP A 92 -2.17 8.07 11.20
CA ASP A 92 -1.90 8.20 12.63
C ASP A 92 -0.39 8.17 12.94
N THR A 93 0.38 7.31 12.25
CA THR A 93 1.83 7.16 12.50
C THR A 93 2.65 8.13 11.65
N TYR A 94 2.34 8.25 10.36
CA TYR A 94 3.07 9.17 9.47
C TYR A 94 2.50 10.59 9.47
N GLY A 95 1.26 10.78 9.93
CA GLY A 95 0.59 12.06 9.99
C GLY A 95 0.25 12.65 8.62
N PHE A 96 0.15 11.83 7.59
CA PHE A 96 -0.16 12.30 6.25
C PHE A 96 -1.62 12.71 6.11
N THR A 97 -1.84 13.80 5.39
CA THR A 97 -3.16 14.26 4.96
C THR A 97 -3.68 13.37 3.81
N LEU A 98 -5.00 13.35 3.62
CA LEU A 98 -5.61 12.49 2.60
C LEU A 98 -5.14 12.80 1.18
N ASP A 99 -4.87 14.05 0.85
CA ASP A 99 -4.36 14.48 -0.45
C ASP A 99 -2.99 13.87 -0.79
N ILE A 100 -2.09 13.74 0.19
CA ILE A 100 -0.80 13.06 0.03
C ILE A 100 -1.02 11.56 -0.20
N ILE A 101 -1.94 10.96 0.57
CA ILE A 101 -2.26 9.53 0.42
C ILE A 101 -2.90 9.25 -0.94
N GLU A 102 -3.83 10.09 -1.40
CA GLU A 102 -4.45 10.00 -2.73
C GLU A 102 -3.41 10.10 -3.85
N GLU A 103 -2.43 10.99 -3.72
CA GLU A 103 -1.33 11.10 -4.68
C GLU A 103 -0.50 9.81 -4.73
N ALA A 104 -0.20 9.19 -3.57
CA ALA A 104 0.50 7.90 -3.53
C ALA A 104 -0.33 6.77 -4.18
N CYS A 105 -1.65 6.76 -3.95
CA CYS A 105 -2.57 5.82 -4.60
C CYS A 105 -2.58 6.01 -6.12
N SER A 106 -2.66 7.25 -6.60
CA SER A 106 -2.62 7.59 -8.01
C SER A 106 -1.32 7.12 -8.68
N ARG A 107 -0.17 7.36 -8.05
CA ARG A 107 1.13 6.88 -8.53
C ARG A 107 1.23 5.36 -8.54
N THR A 108 0.64 4.71 -7.54
CA THR A 108 0.57 3.25 -7.48
C THR A 108 -0.19 2.70 -8.68
N ILE A 109 -1.39 3.21 -8.95
CA ILE A 109 -2.19 2.79 -10.11
C ILE A 109 -1.45 3.06 -11.43
N SER A 110 -0.81 4.22 -11.55
CA SER A 110 -0.04 4.58 -12.76
C SER A 110 1.14 3.65 -13.01
N ALA A 111 1.79 3.16 -11.94
CA ALA A 111 2.95 2.28 -12.04
C ALA A 111 2.61 0.80 -12.18
N THR A 112 1.56 0.33 -11.49
CA THR A 112 1.22 -1.09 -11.37
C THR A 112 -0.02 -1.50 -12.16
N HIS A 113 -0.83 -0.51 -12.58
CA HIS A 113 -2.14 -0.68 -13.23
C HIS A 113 -3.16 -1.45 -12.38
N GLN A 114 -2.92 -1.56 -11.07
CA GLN A 114 -3.81 -2.24 -10.13
C GLN A 114 -3.68 -1.65 -8.72
N PRO A 115 -4.71 -1.79 -7.86
CA PRO A 115 -4.62 -1.37 -6.46
C PRO A 115 -3.59 -2.21 -5.70
N SER A 116 -2.63 -1.56 -5.05
CA SER A 116 -1.64 -2.22 -4.20
C SER A 116 -1.32 -1.34 -2.99
N PHE A 117 -1.83 -1.73 -1.82
CA PHE A 117 -1.56 -1.05 -0.55
C PHE A 117 -0.09 -1.16 -0.16
N GLU A 118 0.53 -2.29 -0.46
CA GLU A 118 1.95 -2.55 -0.18
C GLU A 118 2.86 -1.63 -1.00
N TYR A 119 2.55 -1.43 -2.28
CA TYR A 119 3.30 -0.51 -3.13
C TYR A 119 3.11 0.94 -2.70
N ALA A 120 1.88 1.35 -2.37
CA ALA A 120 1.60 2.68 -1.83
C ALA A 120 2.31 2.91 -0.49
N ASP A 121 2.36 1.90 0.38
CA ASP A 121 3.11 1.97 1.65
C ASP A 121 4.61 2.21 1.41
N THR A 122 5.18 1.60 0.39
CA THR A 122 6.58 1.85 0.01
C THR A 122 6.81 3.30 -0.41
N ILE A 123 5.89 3.88 -1.19
CA ILE A 123 5.95 5.29 -1.60
C ILE A 123 5.83 6.20 -0.37
N LEU A 124 4.81 5.98 0.47
CA LEU A 124 4.55 6.81 1.66
C LEU A 124 5.65 6.68 2.70
N THR A 125 6.21 5.49 2.92
CA THR A 125 7.37 5.29 3.79
C THR A 125 8.57 6.11 3.30
N ARG A 126 8.83 6.12 2.00
CA ARG A 126 9.90 6.92 1.39
C ARG A 126 9.66 8.42 1.59
N TRP A 127 8.42 8.89 1.39
CA TRP A 127 8.07 10.29 1.60
C TRP A 127 8.16 10.70 3.07
N HIS A 128 7.76 9.83 3.99
CA HIS A 128 7.91 10.05 5.43
C HIS A 128 9.38 10.22 5.81
N ASN A 129 10.26 9.34 5.32
CA ASN A 129 11.70 9.42 5.55
C ASN A 129 12.35 10.67 4.90
N SER A 130 11.72 11.21 3.85
CA SER A 130 12.15 12.46 3.19
C SER A 130 11.48 13.70 3.78
N HIS A 131 10.76 13.59 4.91
CA HIS A 131 10.09 14.69 5.61
C HIS A 131 9.10 15.46 4.72
N VAL A 132 8.34 14.76 3.89
CA VAL A 132 7.24 15.34 3.11
C VAL A 132 6.09 15.66 4.04
N HIS A 133 5.60 16.89 4.00
CA HIS A 133 4.43 17.35 4.75
C HIS A 133 3.34 17.93 3.85
N HIS A 134 3.69 18.33 2.64
CA HIS A 134 2.77 18.94 1.68
C HIS A 134 2.99 18.36 0.27
N LEU A 135 1.96 18.45 -0.58
CA LEU A 135 2.05 18.03 -1.99
C LEU A 135 3.18 18.74 -2.76
N LYS A 136 3.51 19.98 -2.37
CA LYS A 136 4.62 20.73 -2.98
C LYS A 136 5.99 20.08 -2.74
N ASP A 137 6.17 19.43 -1.60
CA ASP A 137 7.42 18.77 -1.24
C ASP A 137 7.67 17.57 -2.18
N ILE A 138 6.60 16.93 -2.61
CA ILE A 138 6.65 15.81 -3.56
C ILE A 138 7.20 16.27 -4.91
N SER A 139 6.75 17.42 -5.41
CA SER A 139 7.24 17.96 -6.68
C SER A 139 8.74 18.30 -6.62
N VAL A 140 9.20 18.82 -5.50
CA VAL A 140 10.63 19.11 -5.29
C VAL A 140 11.47 17.82 -5.28
N LEU A 141 10.97 16.77 -4.64
CA LEU A 141 11.62 15.45 -4.65
C LEU A 141 11.67 14.83 -6.04
N ASP A 142 10.59 14.97 -6.81
CA ASP A 142 10.53 14.47 -8.18
C ASP A 142 11.53 15.21 -9.10
N ASP A 143 11.62 16.53 -8.98
CA ASP A 143 12.59 17.35 -9.72
C ASP A 143 14.04 16.97 -9.36
N ALA A 144 14.32 16.76 -8.07
CA ALA A 144 15.62 16.33 -7.60
C ALA A 144 15.99 14.95 -8.16
N TYR A 145 15.03 14.01 -8.14
CA TYR A 145 15.22 12.68 -8.71
C TYR A 145 15.45 12.70 -10.22
N GLN A 146 14.70 13.51 -10.96
CA GLN A 146 14.87 13.68 -12.41
C GLN A 146 16.27 14.25 -12.74
N LYS A 147 16.73 15.24 -12.00
CA LYS A 147 18.07 15.83 -12.16
C LYS A 147 19.15 14.79 -11.88
N GLN A 148 19.03 14.01 -10.80
CA GLN A 148 19.98 12.96 -10.46
C GLN A 148 20.02 11.84 -11.51
N LYS A 149 18.87 11.44 -12.03
CA LYS A 149 18.76 10.44 -13.10
C LYS A 149 19.40 10.94 -14.40
N ALA A 150 19.21 12.22 -14.76
CA ALA A 150 19.82 12.82 -15.92
C ALA A 150 21.38 12.87 -15.80
N VAL A 151 21.90 13.20 -14.62
CA VAL A 151 23.35 13.21 -14.36
C VAL A 151 23.92 11.80 -14.42
N SER A 152 23.26 10.80 -13.82
CA SER A 152 23.69 9.41 -13.87
C SER A 152 23.64 8.82 -15.28
N ALA A 153 22.64 9.19 -16.07
CA ALA A 153 22.54 8.78 -17.48
C ALA A 153 23.64 9.42 -18.36
N ALA A 154 24.03 10.65 -18.04
CA ALA A 154 25.12 11.34 -18.75
C ALA A 154 26.51 10.81 -18.39
N SER A 155 26.68 10.26 -17.18
CA SER A 155 27.92 9.68 -16.68
C SER A 155 28.06 8.18 -16.96
N ALA A 156 27.02 7.50 -17.40
CA ALA A 156 27.09 6.10 -17.78
C ALA A 156 27.95 5.95 -19.04
N PRO A 157 29.01 5.14 -19.04
CA PRO A 157 29.76 4.86 -20.24
C PRO A 157 28.80 4.29 -21.27
N LYS A 158 28.69 4.93 -22.46
CA LYS A 158 27.89 4.43 -23.57
C LYS A 158 28.35 3.00 -23.85
N ALA A 159 27.61 2.03 -23.36
CA ALA A 159 27.82 0.64 -23.72
C ALA A 159 27.77 0.58 -25.25
N LYS A 160 28.88 0.15 -25.87
CA LYS A 160 28.90 -0.11 -27.31
C LYS A 160 27.72 -1.00 -27.60
N PRO A 161 26.94 -0.72 -28.66
CA PRO A 161 25.84 -1.59 -29.02
C PRO A 161 26.42 -2.98 -29.23
N VAL A 162 26.12 -3.90 -28.33
CA VAL A 162 26.37 -5.30 -28.55
C VAL A 162 25.44 -5.67 -29.71
N SER A 163 26.01 -5.76 -30.90
CA SER A 163 25.32 -6.35 -32.04
C SER A 163 24.86 -7.73 -31.59
N ARG A 164 23.59 -7.85 -31.21
CA ARG A 164 22.95 -9.15 -31.07
C ARG A 164 22.83 -9.73 -32.46
N ASN A 165 23.92 -10.33 -32.92
CA ASN A 165 23.86 -11.28 -34.01
C ASN A 165 23.02 -12.46 -33.51
N LEU A 166 21.70 -12.38 -33.75
CA LEU A 166 20.75 -13.47 -33.54
C LEU A 166 21.05 -14.68 -34.46
N ASN A 167 22.08 -14.60 -35.30
CA ASN A 167 22.56 -15.64 -36.20
C ASN A 167 23.82 -16.32 -35.65
N ASN A 168 23.79 -16.76 -34.41
CA ASN A 168 24.88 -17.60 -33.85
C ASN A 168 24.59 -19.10 -34.09
N PHE A 169 23.75 -19.42 -35.05
CA PHE A 169 23.63 -20.77 -35.59
C PHE A 169 24.53 -20.82 -36.82
N GLU A 170 25.61 -21.61 -36.73
CA GLU A 170 26.34 -22.05 -37.93
C GLU A 170 25.31 -22.60 -38.91
N ARG A 171 25.23 -21.99 -40.11
CA ARG A 171 24.42 -22.52 -41.19
C ARG A 171 25.00 -23.89 -41.53
N ARG A 172 24.31 -24.96 -41.13
CA ARG A 172 24.62 -26.29 -41.64
C ARG A 172 24.40 -26.22 -43.14
N SER A 173 25.50 -26.33 -43.87
CA SER A 173 25.44 -26.55 -45.34
C SER A 173 24.95 -27.96 -45.54
N TYR A 174 23.69 -28.12 -45.82
CA TYR A 174 23.17 -29.40 -46.28
C TYR A 174 23.53 -29.55 -47.73
N ASP A 175 24.24 -30.65 -48.04
CA ASP A 175 24.43 -31.10 -49.42
C ASP A 175 23.09 -31.67 -49.91
N MET A 176 22.37 -30.83 -50.68
CA MET A 176 21.01 -31.19 -51.16
C MET A 176 21.03 -32.37 -52.11
N ASP A 177 22.11 -32.54 -52.87
CA ASP A 177 22.26 -33.65 -53.83
C ASP A 177 22.38 -35.01 -53.10
N SER A 178 23.11 -35.03 -51.97
CA SER A 178 23.22 -36.21 -51.10
C SER A 178 21.91 -36.55 -50.38
N LEU A 179 21.10 -35.56 -50.00
CA LEU A 179 19.78 -35.78 -49.40
C LEU A 179 18.76 -36.30 -50.42
N GLU A 180 18.83 -35.86 -51.66
CA GLU A 180 17.96 -36.30 -52.73
C GLU A 180 18.25 -37.76 -53.12
N GLU A 181 19.55 -38.16 -53.17
CA GLU A 181 19.98 -39.53 -53.41
C GLU A 181 19.56 -40.47 -52.25
N GLN A 182 19.59 -40.02 -50.99
CA GLN A 182 19.10 -40.83 -49.87
C GLN A 182 17.58 -41.01 -49.89
N LEU A 183 16.81 -40.00 -50.34
CA LEU A 183 15.37 -40.11 -50.50
C LEU A 183 14.94 -41.03 -51.64
N LEU A 184 15.71 -41.04 -52.72
CA LEU A 184 15.42 -41.95 -53.90
C LEU A 184 15.76 -43.39 -53.60
N ASN A 185 16.75 -43.66 -52.71
CA ASN A 185 17.18 -45.03 -52.36
C ASN A 185 16.48 -45.61 -51.12
N SER A 186 15.51 -44.89 -50.54
CA SER A 186 14.77 -45.27 -49.32
C SER A 186 13.41 -45.94 -49.63
N ASN A 187 13.20 -46.51 -50.79
CA ASN A 187 12.00 -47.30 -51.18
C ASN A 187 12.27 -48.76 -51.13
#